data_0be59344203fc46c40eb9ebf285fa02f
#
_entry.id   0be59344203fc46c40eb9ebf285fa02f
#
_cell.length_a   1.000
_cell.length_b   1.000
_cell.length_c   1.000
_cell.angle_alpha   90.00
_cell.angle_beta   90.00
_cell.angle_gamma   90.00
#
_symmetry.space_group_name_H-M   'P 1'
#
loop_
_entity.id
_entity.type
_entity.pdbx_description
1 polymer ?
#
loop_
_entity_poly.entity_id
_entity_poly.type
_entity_poly.pdbx_seq_one_letter_code
_entity_poly.pdbx_strand_id
1 'polypeptide(L)'
;TKASRQEAPTPQPETSGEEKQLQERVSQQQAAERVRSMTKAERKLFAQFIPTKRAMRQLVAALDEISLSSFTGKVVITDMPGSGTRKLTKCMIREIQASDGNFSGKVAKVNAELINKKDAKALVEKVANGALVIEKAGKLSNEGCEKLADALNQEHTGIIVFVLDEKRAIDRLYKKNGRLMESFTARFDIAALDSATLVKYGCQYAYTQEYSIDELGRLALHTRIEDMQTSSHAVTVGEVRDIVDEAIAHANRKTIGHFIDIVLRRRYDEDDMIILREKDFI
;
A
#
# COMPACT_ATOMS: atom_id res chain seq x y z
N THR A 1 -74.59 5.68 -17.39
CA THR A 1 -73.59 6.19 -16.46
C THR A 1 -72.64 5.04 -16.10
N LYS A 2 -71.49 4.93 -16.78
CA LYS A 2 -70.43 3.96 -16.47
C LYS A 2 -69.37 4.66 -15.64
N ALA A 3 -69.15 4.19 -14.41
CA ALA A 3 -68.10 4.65 -13.54
C ALA A 3 -66.77 3.91 -13.90
N SER A 4 -65.75 4.67 -14.27
CA SER A 4 -64.38 4.20 -14.49
C SER A 4 -63.73 3.95 -13.15
N ARG A 5 -63.28 2.73 -12.95
CA ARG A 5 -62.48 2.28 -11.79
C ARG A 5 -61.02 2.58 -12.13
N GLN A 6 -60.42 3.52 -11.45
CA GLN A 6 -58.97 3.75 -11.48
C GLN A 6 -58.25 2.64 -10.65
N GLU A 7 -57.40 1.88 -11.30
CA GLU A 7 -56.47 0.97 -10.63
C GLU A 7 -55.32 1.77 -9.99
N ALA A 8 -55.10 1.52 -8.73
CA ALA A 8 -53.97 2.05 -7.97
C ALA A 8 -52.65 1.34 -8.38
N PRO A 9 -51.52 2.04 -8.43
CA PRO A 9 -50.24 1.42 -8.78
C PRO A 9 -49.76 0.47 -7.66
N THR A 10 -49.39 -0.70 -8.07
CA THR A 10 -48.80 -1.74 -7.22
C THR A 10 -47.45 -1.24 -6.66
N PRO A 11 -47.17 -1.37 -5.36
CA PRO A 11 -45.87 -1.01 -4.82
C PRO A 11 -44.80 -2.01 -5.30
N GLN A 12 -43.72 -1.46 -5.89
CA GLN A 12 -42.52 -2.22 -6.18
C GLN A 12 -41.85 -2.64 -4.85
N PRO A 13 -41.32 -3.86 -4.73
CA PRO A 13 -40.63 -4.29 -3.51
C PRO A 13 -39.34 -3.47 -3.36
N GLU A 14 -39.24 -2.71 -2.28
CA GLU A 14 -37.97 -2.13 -1.83
C GLU A 14 -37.00 -3.26 -1.49
N THR A 15 -36.00 -3.45 -2.34
CA THR A 15 -34.88 -4.36 -2.04
C THR A 15 -34.20 -3.91 -0.76
N SER A 16 -34.25 -4.74 0.26
CA SER A 16 -33.72 -4.44 1.58
C SER A 16 -32.23 -4.12 1.53
N GLY A 17 -31.76 -3.22 2.40
CA GLY A 17 -30.35 -2.84 2.46
C GLY A 17 -29.38 -4.01 2.62
N GLU A 18 -29.87 -5.15 3.13
CA GLU A 18 -29.12 -6.39 3.25
C GLU A 18 -28.83 -7.09 1.92
N GLU A 19 -29.78 -7.06 0.96
CA GLU A 19 -29.54 -7.62 -0.37
C GLU A 19 -28.52 -6.81 -1.18
N LYS A 20 -28.51 -5.49 -1.04
CA LYS A 20 -27.47 -4.63 -1.64
C LYS A 20 -26.09 -4.88 -1.04
N GLN A 21 -26.01 -5.04 0.28
CA GLN A 21 -24.75 -5.39 0.95
C GLN A 21 -24.27 -6.81 0.58
N LEU A 22 -25.18 -7.75 0.39
CA LEU A 22 -24.85 -9.10 -0.04
C LEU A 22 -24.36 -9.11 -1.49
N GLN A 23 -25.02 -8.36 -2.38
CA GLN A 23 -24.59 -8.21 -3.78
C GLN A 23 -23.24 -7.50 -3.90
N GLU A 24 -22.97 -6.48 -3.08
CA GLU A 24 -21.64 -5.86 -3.01
C GLU A 24 -20.57 -6.81 -2.48
N ARG A 25 -20.87 -7.61 -1.48
CA ARG A 25 -19.95 -8.64 -0.97
C ARG A 25 -19.67 -9.73 -2.00
N VAL A 26 -20.68 -10.18 -2.72
CA VAL A 26 -20.55 -11.20 -3.79
C VAL A 26 -19.77 -10.62 -4.97
N SER A 27 -20.04 -9.38 -5.38
CA SER A 27 -19.27 -8.73 -6.46
C SER A 27 -17.82 -8.47 -6.06
N GLN A 28 -17.56 -8.07 -4.80
CA GLN A 28 -16.20 -7.93 -4.27
C GLN A 28 -15.47 -9.28 -4.15
N GLN A 29 -16.17 -10.36 -3.82
CA GLN A 29 -15.58 -11.71 -3.82
C GLN A 29 -15.28 -12.21 -5.23
N GLN A 30 -16.19 -12.01 -6.19
CA GLN A 30 -15.97 -12.38 -7.60
C GLN A 30 -14.87 -11.56 -8.28
N ALA A 31 -14.74 -10.27 -7.95
CA ALA A 31 -13.60 -9.44 -8.38
C ALA A 31 -12.29 -9.92 -7.73
N ALA A 32 -12.34 -10.43 -6.49
CA ALA A 32 -11.19 -10.95 -5.78
C ALA A 32 -10.63 -12.27 -6.37
N GLU A 33 -11.47 -13.05 -7.06
CA GLU A 33 -11.06 -14.30 -7.72
C GLU A 33 -10.31 -14.07 -9.04
N ARG A 34 -10.40 -12.88 -9.63
CA ARG A 34 -9.77 -12.54 -10.93
C ARG A 34 -8.35 -12.00 -10.80
N VAL A 35 -7.88 -11.71 -9.60
CA VAL A 35 -6.52 -11.16 -9.39
C VAL A 35 -5.52 -12.31 -9.43
N ARG A 36 -4.51 -12.22 -10.32
CA ARG A 36 -3.42 -13.19 -10.40
C ARG A 36 -2.66 -13.32 -9.08
N SER A 37 -2.00 -14.44 -8.86
CA SER A 37 -1.11 -14.60 -7.70
C SER A 37 0.20 -13.84 -7.93
N MET A 38 0.73 -13.23 -6.86
CA MET A 38 2.06 -12.61 -6.89
C MET A 38 3.16 -13.66 -7.09
N THR A 39 4.14 -13.32 -7.88
CA THR A 39 5.38 -14.10 -8.02
C THR A 39 6.21 -14.08 -6.73
N LYS A 40 7.17 -14.99 -6.61
CA LYS A 40 8.10 -15.00 -5.46
C LYS A 40 8.93 -13.71 -5.39
N ALA A 41 9.34 -13.17 -6.54
CA ALA A 41 10.11 -11.93 -6.63
C ALA A 41 9.27 -10.72 -6.14
N GLU A 42 8.04 -10.58 -6.63
CA GLU A 42 7.10 -9.55 -6.18
C GLU A 42 6.83 -9.65 -4.68
N ARG A 43 6.57 -10.85 -4.15
CA ARG A 43 6.36 -11.04 -2.70
C ARG A 43 7.56 -10.58 -1.87
N LYS A 44 8.78 -10.85 -2.32
CA LYS A 44 10.00 -10.40 -1.65
C LYS A 44 10.15 -8.89 -1.73
N LEU A 45 9.90 -8.30 -2.91
CA LEU A 45 10.03 -6.87 -3.15
C LEU A 45 9.02 -6.04 -2.35
N PHE A 46 7.78 -6.54 -2.27
CA PHE A 46 6.66 -5.82 -1.65
C PHE A 46 6.29 -6.32 -0.24
N ALA A 47 7.08 -7.23 0.35
CA ALA A 47 6.75 -7.90 1.62
C ALA A 47 6.22 -6.96 2.72
N GLN A 48 6.84 -5.78 2.88
CA GLN A 48 6.46 -4.81 3.89
C GLN A 48 5.14 -4.05 3.60
N PHE A 49 4.63 -4.11 2.36
CA PHE A 49 3.41 -3.40 1.94
C PHE A 49 2.20 -4.32 1.81
N ILE A 50 2.40 -5.64 1.94
CA ILE A 50 1.36 -6.67 1.77
C ILE A 50 1.14 -7.51 3.04
N PRO A 51 1.03 -6.89 4.23
CA PRO A 51 0.86 -7.63 5.49
C PRO A 51 -0.49 -8.37 5.55
N THR A 52 -1.44 -7.99 4.71
CA THR A 52 -2.76 -8.60 4.64
C THR A 52 -3.08 -9.08 3.22
N LYS A 53 -3.96 -10.08 3.09
CA LYS A 53 -4.45 -10.55 1.79
C LYS A 53 -5.13 -9.43 0.99
N ARG A 54 -5.78 -8.48 1.66
CA ARG A 54 -6.41 -7.31 1.03
C ARG A 54 -5.37 -6.40 0.40
N ALA A 55 -4.32 -6.02 1.13
CA ALA A 55 -3.24 -5.19 0.62
C ALA A 55 -2.53 -5.87 -0.56
N MET A 56 -2.28 -7.18 -0.47
CA MET A 56 -1.69 -7.95 -1.57
C MET A 56 -2.55 -7.88 -2.84
N ARG A 57 -3.87 -8.08 -2.73
CA ARG A 57 -4.79 -8.01 -3.88
C ARG A 57 -4.83 -6.61 -4.49
N GLN A 58 -4.90 -5.56 -3.66
CA GLN A 58 -4.87 -4.17 -4.12
C GLN A 58 -3.60 -3.86 -4.89
N LEU A 59 -2.45 -4.32 -4.39
CA LEU A 59 -1.17 -4.09 -5.04
C LEU A 59 -1.07 -4.81 -6.38
N VAL A 60 -1.49 -6.07 -6.44
CA VAL A 60 -1.51 -6.83 -7.71
C VAL A 60 -2.41 -6.14 -8.73
N ALA A 61 -3.63 -5.74 -8.33
CA ALA A 61 -4.54 -5.02 -9.21
C ALA A 61 -3.91 -3.71 -9.73
N ALA A 62 -3.24 -2.95 -8.85
CA ALA A 62 -2.55 -1.72 -9.25
C ALA A 62 -1.36 -1.98 -10.20
N LEU A 63 -0.63 -3.08 -10.02
CA LEU A 63 0.47 -3.45 -10.92
C LEU A 63 -0.05 -3.93 -12.29
N ASP A 64 -1.14 -4.68 -12.31
CA ASP A 64 -1.73 -5.20 -13.54
C ASP A 64 -2.37 -4.09 -14.40
N GLU A 65 -2.80 -2.98 -13.79
CA GLU A 65 -3.30 -1.79 -14.49
C GLU A 65 -2.17 -0.92 -15.09
N ILE A 66 -0.91 -1.21 -14.77
CA ILE A 66 0.22 -0.42 -15.24
C ILE A 66 0.81 -1.04 -16.50
N SER A 67 0.64 -0.38 -17.64
CA SER A 67 1.27 -0.75 -18.90
C SER A 67 1.60 0.48 -19.74
N LEU A 68 2.84 0.58 -20.20
CA LEU A 68 3.24 1.66 -21.12
C LEU A 68 2.57 1.51 -22.48
N SER A 69 2.35 0.28 -22.95
CA SER A 69 1.77 0.02 -24.27
C SER A 69 0.30 0.42 -24.37
N SER A 70 -0.44 0.42 -23.25
CA SER A 70 -1.85 0.85 -23.21
C SER A 70 -2.05 2.27 -22.66
N PHE A 71 -1.00 3.00 -22.34
CA PHE A 71 -1.04 4.35 -21.72
C PHE A 71 -1.83 4.39 -20.39
N THR A 72 -1.88 3.27 -19.66
CA THR A 72 -2.64 3.13 -18.41
C THR A 72 -1.77 3.28 -17.15
N GLY A 73 -0.59 3.82 -17.27
CA GLY A 73 0.34 3.96 -16.16
C GLY A 73 0.06 5.14 -15.21
N LYS A 74 -1.16 5.27 -14.68
CA LYS A 74 -1.54 6.37 -13.77
C LYS A 74 -2.01 5.81 -12.43
N VAL A 75 -1.23 6.05 -11.38
CA VAL A 75 -1.38 5.41 -10.07
C VAL A 75 -1.58 6.41 -8.97
N VAL A 76 -2.60 6.22 -8.16
CA VAL A 76 -2.80 6.93 -6.89
C VAL A 76 -2.27 6.07 -5.75
N ILE A 77 -1.40 6.61 -4.92
CA ILE A 77 -0.98 5.97 -3.68
C ILE A 77 -1.34 6.90 -2.53
N THR A 78 -2.20 6.43 -1.63
CA THR A 78 -2.54 7.17 -0.43
C THR A 78 -1.92 6.53 0.80
N ASP A 79 -1.57 7.37 1.77
CA ASP A 79 -1.01 6.90 3.01
C ASP A 79 -1.46 7.69 4.22
N MET A 80 -0.94 7.27 5.36
CA MET A 80 -0.82 8.08 6.56
C MET A 80 0.60 8.63 6.68
N PRO A 81 0.82 9.75 7.38
CA PRO A 81 2.15 10.29 7.60
C PRO A 81 3.14 9.21 8.09
N GLY A 82 4.27 9.07 7.38
CA GLY A 82 5.30 8.10 7.74
C GLY A 82 5.19 6.70 7.14
N SER A 83 4.11 6.35 6.45
CA SER A 83 3.80 4.97 6.02
C SER A 83 4.67 4.37 4.90
N GLY A 84 5.63 5.10 4.37
CA GLY A 84 6.58 4.56 3.39
C GLY A 84 6.14 4.60 1.93
N THR A 85 5.21 5.47 1.53
CA THR A 85 4.73 5.68 0.15
C THR A 85 5.87 5.80 -0.86
N ARG A 86 6.92 6.54 -0.52
CA ARG A 86 8.10 6.70 -1.37
C ARG A 86 8.81 5.39 -1.62
N LYS A 87 8.88 4.52 -0.61
CA LYS A 87 9.52 3.21 -0.72
C LYS A 87 8.68 2.27 -1.57
N LEU A 88 7.35 2.29 -1.40
CA LEU A 88 6.42 1.54 -2.23
C LEU A 88 6.53 1.97 -3.70
N THR A 89 6.45 3.28 -3.98
CA THR A 89 6.61 3.83 -5.34
C THR A 89 7.91 3.36 -5.98
N LYS A 90 9.01 3.38 -5.23
CA LYS A 90 10.32 2.89 -5.70
C LYS A 90 10.31 1.40 -6.03
N CYS A 91 9.62 0.59 -5.21
CA CYS A 91 9.44 -0.84 -5.47
C CYS A 91 8.58 -1.08 -6.73
N MET A 92 7.48 -0.32 -6.90
CA MET A 92 6.63 -0.41 -8.10
C MET A 92 7.42 -0.05 -9.36
N ILE A 93 8.19 1.04 -9.34
CA ILE A 93 9.04 1.43 -10.47
C ILE A 93 10.07 0.34 -10.81
N ARG A 94 10.67 -0.30 -9.81
CA ARG A 94 11.61 -1.42 -10.04
C ARG A 94 10.93 -2.63 -10.67
N GLU A 95 9.72 -2.96 -10.24
CA GLU A 95 8.95 -4.06 -10.82
C GLU A 95 8.62 -3.77 -12.28
N ILE A 96 8.19 -2.54 -12.59
CA ILE A 96 7.89 -2.11 -13.94
C ILE A 96 9.15 -2.15 -14.82
N GLN A 97 10.29 -1.69 -14.32
CA GLN A 97 11.58 -1.78 -15.04
C GLN A 97 11.98 -3.21 -15.36
N ALA A 98 11.64 -4.15 -14.48
CA ALA A 98 11.96 -5.56 -14.69
C ALA A 98 10.99 -6.25 -15.65
N SER A 99 9.74 -5.79 -15.73
CA SER A 99 8.66 -6.44 -16.50
C SER A 99 8.36 -5.77 -17.83
N ASP A 100 8.69 -4.49 -18.02
CA ASP A 100 8.41 -3.72 -19.23
C ASP A 100 9.70 -3.19 -19.87
N GLY A 101 10.07 -3.78 -21.02
CA GLY A 101 11.25 -3.41 -21.80
C GLY A 101 11.17 -2.01 -22.45
N ASN A 102 9.98 -1.39 -22.50
CA ASN A 102 9.79 -0.03 -23.02
C ASN A 102 10.14 1.06 -22.02
N PHE A 103 10.33 0.71 -20.75
CA PHE A 103 10.64 1.67 -19.71
C PHE A 103 12.05 2.25 -19.85
N SER A 104 12.13 3.57 -20.04
CA SER A 104 13.41 4.27 -20.30
C SER A 104 14.33 4.42 -19.09
N GLY A 105 13.85 4.10 -17.88
CA GLY A 105 14.55 4.31 -16.63
C GLY A 105 14.55 5.76 -16.13
N LYS A 106 14.00 6.71 -16.90
CA LYS A 106 13.89 8.12 -16.48
C LYS A 106 12.82 8.27 -15.41
N VAL A 107 13.18 8.84 -14.27
CA VAL A 107 12.25 9.10 -13.17
C VAL A 107 12.39 10.54 -12.71
N ALA A 108 11.31 11.31 -12.83
CA ALA A 108 11.24 12.64 -12.21
C ALA A 108 10.37 12.60 -10.96
N LYS A 109 10.87 13.21 -9.89
CA LYS A 109 10.16 13.39 -8.64
C LYS A 109 9.95 14.88 -8.38
N VAL A 110 8.71 15.29 -8.24
CA VAL A 110 8.33 16.69 -8.09
C VAL A 110 7.30 16.85 -6.97
N ASN A 111 7.29 18.05 -6.36
CA ASN A 111 6.20 18.46 -5.50
C ASN A 111 5.09 19.10 -6.35
N ALA A 112 3.84 18.92 -6.00
CA ALA A 112 2.69 19.52 -6.66
C ALA A 112 2.81 21.05 -6.87
N GLU A 113 3.39 21.74 -5.88
CA GLU A 113 3.65 23.21 -5.99
C GLU A 113 4.56 23.58 -7.16
N LEU A 114 5.44 22.66 -7.58
CA LEU A 114 6.30 22.88 -8.74
C LEU A 114 5.49 22.78 -10.05
N ILE A 115 4.54 21.85 -10.12
CA ILE A 115 3.64 21.71 -11.28
C ILE A 115 2.77 22.93 -11.45
N ASN A 116 2.28 23.52 -10.34
CA ASN A 116 1.50 24.74 -10.37
C ASN A 116 2.27 25.94 -11.01
N LYS A 117 3.61 25.92 -10.93
CA LYS A 117 4.47 27.03 -11.37
C LYS A 117 5.18 26.79 -12.70
N LYS A 118 5.36 25.53 -13.09
CA LYS A 118 6.13 25.16 -14.29
C LYS A 118 5.21 24.64 -15.40
N ASP A 119 5.78 24.56 -16.60
CA ASP A 119 5.14 23.95 -17.74
C ASP A 119 5.05 22.40 -17.51
N ALA A 120 3.84 21.92 -17.34
CA ALA A 120 3.55 20.50 -17.15
C ALA A 120 3.94 19.66 -18.39
N LYS A 121 3.76 20.21 -19.61
CA LYS A 121 4.10 19.56 -20.86
C LYS A 121 5.60 19.27 -20.96
N ALA A 122 6.43 20.28 -20.71
CA ALA A 122 7.88 20.11 -20.72
C ALA A 122 8.37 19.13 -19.65
N LEU A 123 7.65 19.01 -18.54
CA LEU A 123 7.97 18.04 -17.49
C LEU A 123 7.64 16.60 -17.93
N VAL A 124 6.47 16.39 -18.52
CA VAL A 124 6.00 15.10 -19.05
C VAL A 124 6.94 14.61 -20.17
N GLU A 125 7.27 15.47 -21.13
CA GLU A 125 8.18 15.12 -22.25
C GLU A 125 9.58 14.68 -21.76
N LYS A 126 10.11 15.28 -20.68
CA LYS A 126 11.42 14.89 -20.13
C LYS A 126 11.48 13.46 -19.62
N VAL A 127 10.34 12.91 -19.20
CA VAL A 127 10.24 11.57 -18.64
C VAL A 127 9.47 10.61 -19.56
N ALA A 128 9.46 10.89 -20.84
CA ALA A 128 8.86 10.02 -21.84
C ALA A 128 9.36 8.57 -21.69
N ASN A 129 8.45 7.60 -21.75
CA ASN A 129 8.69 6.17 -21.46
C ASN A 129 9.31 5.93 -20.06
N GLY A 130 9.05 6.79 -19.12
CA GLY A 130 9.57 6.73 -17.76
C GLY A 130 8.50 6.95 -16.70
N ALA A 131 8.86 7.52 -15.56
CA ALA A 131 7.93 7.77 -14.47
C ALA A 131 7.99 9.20 -13.94
N LEU A 132 6.81 9.77 -13.66
CA LEU A 132 6.62 11.04 -12.96
C LEU A 132 6.00 10.76 -11.59
N VAL A 133 6.69 11.16 -10.53
CA VAL A 133 6.20 11.01 -9.15
C VAL A 133 5.86 12.38 -8.60
N ILE A 134 4.59 12.61 -8.28
CA ILE A 134 4.05 13.87 -7.78
C ILE A 134 3.74 13.72 -6.30
N GLU A 135 4.55 14.35 -5.44
CA GLU A 135 4.33 14.36 -3.99
C GLU A 135 3.44 15.53 -3.59
N LYS A 136 2.71 15.35 -2.47
CA LYS A 136 1.76 16.34 -1.94
C LYS A 136 0.73 16.77 -2.99
N ALA A 137 0.16 15.77 -3.70
CA ALA A 137 -0.72 15.99 -4.84
C ALA A 137 -1.97 16.82 -4.50
N GLY A 138 -2.45 16.77 -3.24
CA GLY A 138 -3.56 17.60 -2.77
C GLY A 138 -3.28 19.12 -2.81
N LYS A 139 -2.02 19.52 -3.02
CA LYS A 139 -1.61 20.92 -3.23
C LYS A 139 -1.64 21.37 -4.70
N LEU A 140 -2.03 20.50 -5.61
CA LEU A 140 -2.28 20.90 -7.00
C LEU A 140 -3.39 21.94 -7.05
N SER A 141 -3.15 23.04 -7.73
CA SER A 141 -4.16 24.04 -8.05
C SER A 141 -5.09 23.53 -9.16
N ASN A 142 -6.26 24.14 -9.33
CA ASN A 142 -7.17 23.77 -10.42
C ASN A 142 -6.48 23.94 -11.78
N GLU A 143 -5.79 25.06 -11.98
CA GLU A 143 -5.02 25.34 -13.19
C GLU A 143 -3.87 24.33 -13.39
N GLY A 144 -3.15 23.96 -12.30
CA GLY A 144 -2.11 22.93 -12.34
C GLY A 144 -2.65 21.55 -12.71
N CYS A 145 -3.86 21.20 -12.24
CA CYS A 145 -4.53 19.95 -12.62
C CYS A 145 -4.94 19.96 -14.10
N GLU A 146 -5.48 21.06 -14.62
CA GLU A 146 -5.86 21.17 -16.02
C GLU A 146 -4.64 21.08 -16.94
N LYS A 147 -3.57 21.84 -16.64
CA LYS A 147 -2.30 21.77 -17.38
C LYS A 147 -1.70 20.36 -17.38
N LEU A 148 -1.75 19.68 -16.24
CA LEU A 148 -1.26 18.31 -16.13
C LEU A 148 -2.14 17.33 -16.91
N ALA A 149 -3.47 17.46 -16.84
CA ALA A 149 -4.39 16.64 -17.60
C ALA A 149 -4.18 16.80 -19.10
N ASP A 150 -4.05 18.05 -19.58
CA ASP A 150 -3.80 18.31 -21.00
C ASP A 150 -2.45 17.77 -21.47
N ALA A 151 -1.40 17.92 -20.66
CA ALA A 151 -0.08 17.37 -20.97
C ALA A 151 -0.09 15.84 -21.04
N LEU A 152 -0.78 15.17 -20.13
CA LEU A 152 -0.92 13.70 -20.13
C LEU A 152 -1.80 13.18 -21.27
N ASN A 153 -2.80 13.94 -21.71
CA ASN A 153 -3.65 13.56 -22.83
C ASN A 153 -2.96 13.76 -24.20
N GLN A 154 -1.98 14.66 -24.28
CA GLN A 154 -1.16 14.90 -25.47
C GLN A 154 0.06 14.00 -25.57
N GLU A 155 0.37 13.27 -24.51
CA GLU A 155 1.50 12.37 -24.44
C GLU A 155 1.20 11.06 -25.18
N HIS A 156 2.09 10.65 -26.09
CA HIS A 156 1.90 9.50 -26.96
C HIS A 156 3.00 8.44 -26.84
N THR A 157 4.04 8.71 -26.07
CA THR A 157 5.19 7.79 -25.91
C THR A 157 5.04 6.83 -24.75
N GLY A 158 4.07 7.09 -23.88
CA GLY A 158 3.85 6.36 -22.62
C GLY A 158 4.59 7.00 -21.45
N ILE A 159 3.91 7.06 -20.32
CA ILE A 159 4.44 7.57 -19.06
C ILE A 159 3.68 6.96 -17.89
N ILE A 160 4.41 6.63 -16.83
CA ILE A 160 3.77 6.22 -15.58
C ILE A 160 3.75 7.42 -14.62
N VAL A 161 2.57 7.76 -14.16
CA VAL A 161 2.39 8.89 -13.24
C VAL A 161 1.90 8.37 -11.89
N PHE A 162 2.67 8.68 -10.84
CA PHE A 162 2.28 8.42 -9.46
C PHE A 162 1.87 9.72 -8.79
N VAL A 163 0.69 9.78 -8.21
CA VAL A 163 0.27 10.85 -7.31
C VAL A 163 0.23 10.34 -5.87
N LEU A 164 0.95 11.03 -4.99
CA LEU A 164 1.19 10.63 -3.61
C LEU A 164 0.69 11.73 -2.66
N ASP A 165 -0.22 11.38 -1.75
CA ASP A 165 -0.62 12.23 -0.63
C ASP A 165 -1.44 11.44 0.40
N GLU A 166 -1.80 12.09 1.49
CA GLU A 166 -2.75 11.57 2.45
C GLU A 166 -4.12 11.31 1.80
N LYS A 167 -4.80 10.25 2.23
CA LYS A 167 -6.12 9.86 1.69
C LYS A 167 -7.10 11.03 1.63
N ARG A 168 -7.22 11.82 2.72
CA ARG A 168 -8.11 12.98 2.75
C ARG A 168 -7.75 14.07 1.73
N ALA A 169 -6.46 14.24 1.42
CA ALA A 169 -5.99 15.20 0.44
C ALA A 169 -6.33 14.72 -0.98
N ILE A 170 -6.11 13.46 -1.27
CA ILE A 170 -6.48 12.83 -2.54
C ILE A 170 -8.01 12.84 -2.74
N ASP A 171 -8.80 12.50 -1.73
CA ASP A 171 -10.26 12.51 -1.85
C ASP A 171 -10.81 13.94 -2.13
N ARG A 172 -10.15 14.97 -1.57
CA ARG A 172 -10.47 16.38 -1.93
C ARG A 172 -10.07 16.71 -3.37
N LEU A 173 -8.94 16.19 -3.82
CA LEU A 173 -8.47 16.40 -5.20
C LEU A 173 -9.43 15.77 -6.21
N TYR A 174 -9.94 14.55 -5.95
CA TYR A 174 -10.97 13.91 -6.75
C TYR A 174 -12.25 14.77 -6.87
N LYS A 175 -12.71 15.33 -5.75
CA LYS A 175 -13.91 16.18 -5.74
C LYS A 175 -13.74 17.50 -6.52
N LYS A 176 -12.52 18.03 -6.55
CA LYS A 176 -12.24 19.32 -7.20
C LYS A 176 -11.89 19.18 -8.68
N ASN A 177 -11.24 18.11 -9.06
CA ASN A 177 -10.61 17.95 -10.37
C ASN A 177 -10.83 16.55 -10.93
N GLY A 178 -12.10 16.17 -11.11
CA GLY A 178 -12.52 14.86 -11.64
C GLY A 178 -11.81 14.54 -12.95
N ARG A 179 -11.75 15.48 -13.90
CA ARG A 179 -11.11 15.28 -15.22
C ARG A 179 -9.69 14.71 -15.14
N LEU A 180 -8.83 15.25 -14.24
CA LEU A 180 -7.50 14.70 -14.04
C LEU A 180 -7.57 13.33 -13.37
N MET A 181 -8.34 13.26 -12.30
CA MET A 181 -8.31 12.09 -11.41
C MET A 181 -9.03 10.86 -11.99
N GLU A 182 -10.00 11.03 -12.86
CA GLU A 182 -10.65 9.95 -13.60
C GLU A 182 -9.67 9.18 -14.51
N SER A 183 -8.59 9.82 -14.93
CA SER A 183 -7.55 9.15 -15.71
C SER A 183 -6.66 8.24 -14.86
N PHE A 184 -6.72 8.31 -13.53
CA PHE A 184 -5.95 7.46 -12.63
C PHE A 184 -6.72 6.17 -12.33
N THR A 185 -6.42 5.12 -13.07
CA THR A 185 -7.13 3.83 -13.01
C THR A 185 -6.65 2.93 -11.88
N ALA A 186 -5.37 3.04 -11.52
CA ALA A 186 -4.76 2.25 -10.45
C ALA A 186 -4.74 3.02 -9.12
N ARG A 187 -5.14 2.35 -8.03
CA ARG A 187 -5.11 2.93 -6.69
C ARG A 187 -4.59 1.93 -5.66
N PHE A 188 -3.71 2.39 -4.81
CA PHE A 188 -3.25 1.66 -3.64
C PHE A 188 -3.32 2.53 -2.38
N ASP A 189 -4.13 2.11 -1.43
CA ASP A 189 -4.29 2.78 -0.14
C ASP A 189 -3.44 2.04 0.91
N ILE A 190 -2.36 2.67 1.41
CA ILE A 190 -1.61 2.13 2.54
C ILE A 190 -2.47 2.36 3.80
N ALA A 191 -3.06 1.30 4.31
CA ALA A 191 -3.86 1.37 5.53
C ALA A 191 -2.97 1.32 6.77
N ALA A 192 -3.34 2.09 7.80
CA ALA A 192 -2.82 1.87 9.13
C ALA A 192 -3.20 0.46 9.60
N LEU A 193 -2.27 -0.20 10.25
CA LEU A 193 -2.48 -1.51 10.85
C LEU A 193 -2.68 -1.34 12.35
N ASP A 194 -3.57 -2.15 12.91
CA ASP A 194 -3.71 -2.24 14.37
C ASP A 194 -2.51 -2.97 14.99
N SER A 195 -2.27 -2.72 16.28
CA SER A 195 -1.14 -3.30 17.03
C SER A 195 -1.15 -4.82 16.98
N ALA A 196 -2.32 -5.46 17.01
CA ALA A 196 -2.44 -6.92 16.94
C ALA A 196 -1.97 -7.48 15.58
N THR A 197 -2.35 -6.82 14.49
CA THR A 197 -1.87 -7.17 13.13
C THR A 197 -0.37 -6.96 12.99
N LEU A 198 0.17 -5.89 13.56
CA LEU A 198 1.60 -5.58 13.56
C LEU A 198 2.40 -6.62 14.36
N VAL A 199 1.91 -7.01 15.55
CA VAL A 199 2.54 -8.09 16.35
C VAL A 199 2.52 -9.42 15.60
N LYS A 200 1.39 -9.77 14.98
CA LYS A 200 1.31 -10.99 14.15
C LYS A 200 2.32 -10.96 13.00
N TYR A 201 2.47 -9.81 12.36
CA TYR A 201 3.48 -9.63 11.32
C TYR A 201 4.90 -9.80 11.88
N GLY A 202 5.21 -9.21 13.04
CA GLY A 202 6.50 -9.34 13.70
C GLY A 202 6.85 -10.79 14.03
N CYS A 203 5.89 -11.55 14.58
CA CYS A 203 6.05 -12.98 14.82
C CYS A 203 6.32 -13.77 13.54
N GLN A 204 5.59 -13.48 12.48
CA GLN A 204 5.79 -14.12 11.18
C GLN A 204 7.14 -13.75 10.56
N TYR A 205 7.57 -12.50 10.71
CA TYR A 205 8.87 -12.06 10.26
C TYR A 205 10.00 -12.76 11.03
N ALA A 206 9.93 -12.82 12.36
CA ALA A 206 10.88 -13.56 13.19
C ALA A 206 11.00 -15.02 12.75
N TYR A 207 9.86 -15.67 12.49
CA TYR A 207 9.82 -17.06 11.98
C TYR A 207 10.58 -17.20 10.66
N THR A 208 10.49 -16.25 9.73
CA THR A 208 11.26 -16.28 8.47
C THR A 208 12.77 -16.09 8.66
N GLN A 209 13.19 -15.61 9.84
CA GLN A 209 14.59 -15.46 10.25
C GLN A 209 15.07 -16.62 11.16
N GLU A 210 14.28 -17.70 11.29
CA GLU A 210 14.54 -18.85 12.14
C GLU A 210 14.49 -18.55 13.65
N TYR A 211 13.63 -17.57 14.03
CA TYR A 211 13.35 -17.20 15.41
C TYR A 211 11.88 -17.34 15.73
N SER A 212 11.56 -17.77 16.95
CA SER A 212 10.22 -17.71 17.51
C SER A 212 10.13 -16.62 18.59
N ILE A 213 8.92 -16.17 18.93
CA ILE A 213 8.71 -15.17 19.98
C ILE A 213 7.75 -15.80 21.00
N ASP A 214 8.18 -15.90 22.28
CA ASP A 214 7.32 -16.41 23.35
C ASP A 214 6.22 -15.42 23.74
N GLU A 215 5.34 -15.80 24.66
CA GLU A 215 4.20 -14.96 25.06
C GLU A 215 4.64 -13.63 25.68
N LEU A 216 5.66 -13.63 26.53
CA LEU A 216 6.19 -12.40 27.15
C LEU A 216 6.91 -11.53 26.11
N GLY A 217 7.63 -12.12 25.18
CA GLY A 217 8.24 -11.43 24.04
C GLY A 217 7.18 -10.80 23.13
N ARG A 218 6.03 -11.48 22.89
CA ARG A 218 4.90 -10.90 22.12
C ARG A 218 4.28 -9.71 22.85
N LEU A 219 4.14 -9.80 24.17
CA LEU A 219 3.64 -8.69 24.98
C LEU A 219 4.60 -7.50 24.94
N ALA A 220 5.90 -7.73 25.05
CA ALA A 220 6.91 -6.69 24.93
C ALA A 220 6.91 -6.03 23.55
N LEU A 221 6.84 -6.84 22.49
CA LEU A 221 6.68 -6.33 21.11
C LEU A 221 5.42 -5.48 20.97
N HIS A 222 4.28 -5.94 21.52
CA HIS A 222 3.01 -5.20 21.49
C HIS A 222 3.15 -3.85 22.21
N THR A 223 3.69 -3.84 23.43
CA THR A 223 3.90 -2.62 24.20
C THR A 223 4.78 -1.63 23.43
N ARG A 224 5.90 -2.10 22.86
CA ARG A 224 6.80 -1.26 22.09
C ARG A 224 6.13 -0.66 20.83
N ILE A 225 5.26 -1.43 20.16
CA ILE A 225 4.46 -0.94 19.04
C ILE A 225 3.47 0.13 19.52
N GLU A 226 2.77 -0.08 20.64
CA GLU A 226 1.82 0.89 21.17
C GLU A 226 2.48 2.19 21.61
N ASP A 227 3.64 2.12 22.25
CA ASP A 227 4.42 3.29 22.66
C ASP A 227 4.87 4.14 21.46
N MET A 228 5.16 3.52 20.33
CA MET A 228 5.51 4.21 19.09
C MET A 228 4.29 4.74 18.34
N GLN A 229 3.09 4.19 18.56
CA GLN A 229 1.87 4.57 17.87
C GLN A 229 1.29 5.86 18.45
N THR A 230 1.21 6.91 17.64
CA THR A 230 0.65 8.20 18.05
C THR A 230 -0.44 8.66 17.08
N SER A 231 -1.18 9.72 17.42
CA SER A 231 -2.19 10.32 16.54
C SER A 231 -1.60 10.86 15.23
N SER A 232 -0.31 11.17 15.21
CA SER A 232 0.42 11.70 14.05
C SER A 232 1.36 10.70 13.39
N HIS A 233 1.59 9.54 14.01
CA HIS A 233 2.48 8.50 13.52
C HIS A 233 1.84 7.12 13.66
N ALA A 234 1.59 6.47 12.52
CA ALA A 234 1.16 5.08 12.48
C ALA A 234 2.38 4.18 12.28
N VAL A 235 2.59 3.25 13.20
CA VAL A 235 3.69 2.28 13.11
C VAL A 235 3.56 1.45 11.85
N THR A 236 4.64 1.29 11.13
CA THR A 236 4.73 0.56 9.86
C THR A 236 5.30 -0.84 10.05
N VAL A 237 5.01 -1.75 9.13
CA VAL A 237 5.65 -3.07 9.12
C VAL A 237 7.18 -2.99 8.96
N GLY A 238 7.70 -1.90 8.37
CA GLY A 238 9.13 -1.63 8.30
C GLY A 238 9.74 -1.43 9.69
N GLU A 239 9.11 -0.61 10.53
CA GLU A 239 9.52 -0.35 11.91
C GLU A 239 9.38 -1.60 12.78
N VAL A 240 8.31 -2.39 12.59
CA VAL A 240 8.19 -3.68 13.30
C VAL A 240 9.32 -4.64 12.92
N ARG A 241 9.75 -4.66 11.67
CA ARG A 241 10.94 -5.43 11.27
C ARG A 241 12.20 -4.95 11.97
N ASP A 242 12.40 -3.63 12.02
CA ASP A 242 13.56 -3.04 12.69
C ASP A 242 13.58 -3.41 14.18
N ILE A 243 12.42 -3.41 14.86
CA ILE A 243 12.27 -3.86 16.25
C ILE A 243 12.67 -5.34 16.39
N VAL A 244 12.19 -6.21 15.50
CA VAL A 244 12.50 -7.64 15.55
C VAL A 244 13.99 -7.88 15.22
N ASP A 245 14.56 -7.17 14.26
CA ASP A 245 15.98 -7.25 13.92
C ASP A 245 16.87 -6.81 15.11
N GLU A 246 16.45 -5.76 15.85
CA GLU A 246 17.12 -5.35 17.10
C GLU A 246 17.04 -6.45 18.16
N ALA A 247 15.87 -7.07 18.35
CA ALA A 247 15.66 -8.16 19.29
C ALA A 247 16.53 -9.38 18.93
N ILE A 248 16.63 -9.73 17.64
CA ILE A 248 17.52 -10.78 17.13
C ILE A 248 18.98 -10.43 17.42
N ALA A 249 19.40 -9.20 17.14
CA ALA A 249 20.76 -8.76 17.43
C ALA A 249 21.06 -8.80 18.94
N HIS A 250 20.08 -8.44 19.78
CA HIS A 250 20.20 -8.53 21.23
C HIS A 250 20.31 -9.98 21.71
N ALA A 251 19.46 -10.86 21.20
CA ALA A 251 19.49 -12.29 21.49
C ALA A 251 20.82 -12.95 21.11
N ASN A 252 21.49 -12.46 20.06
CA ASN A 252 22.77 -12.99 19.55
C ASN A 252 24.02 -12.39 20.23
N ARG A 253 23.88 -11.43 21.14
CA ARG A 253 25.03 -10.89 21.87
C ARG A 253 25.71 -11.99 22.68
N LYS A 254 27.02 -12.18 22.44
CA LYS A 254 27.84 -13.18 23.11
C LYS A 254 28.08 -12.79 24.57
N THR A 255 27.21 -13.22 25.46
CA THR A 255 27.39 -13.13 26.92
C THR A 255 27.57 -14.53 27.48
N ILE A 256 28.22 -14.65 28.67
CA ILE A 256 28.39 -15.93 29.36
C ILE A 256 27.06 -16.65 29.57
N GLY A 257 26.00 -15.90 29.91
CA GLY A 257 24.64 -16.44 30.04
C GLY A 257 24.06 -16.99 28.72
N HIS A 258 24.37 -16.37 27.59
CA HIS A 258 23.97 -16.85 26.27
C HIS A 258 24.61 -18.20 25.93
N PHE A 259 25.89 -18.38 26.24
CA PHE A 259 26.58 -19.67 26.03
C PHE A 259 25.96 -20.81 26.86
N ILE A 260 25.57 -20.52 28.10
CA ILE A 260 24.92 -21.51 28.98
C ILE A 260 23.51 -21.86 28.45
N ASP A 261 22.73 -20.88 28.00
CA ASP A 261 21.38 -21.06 27.45
C ASP A 261 21.38 -21.89 26.15
N ILE A 262 22.42 -21.72 25.31
CA ILE A 262 22.62 -22.54 24.10
C ILE A 262 22.98 -23.99 24.46
N VAL A 263 23.96 -24.18 25.33
CA VAL A 263 24.43 -25.53 25.73
C VAL A 263 23.33 -26.34 26.42
N LEU A 264 22.47 -25.66 27.19
CA LEU A 264 21.33 -26.29 27.87
C LEU A 264 20.05 -26.35 27.03
N ARG A 265 20.09 -25.96 25.76
CA ARG A 265 18.92 -25.86 24.86
C ARG A 265 17.72 -25.07 25.43
N ARG A 266 17.92 -24.21 26.42
CA ARG A 266 16.87 -23.45 27.08
C ARG A 266 16.26 -22.32 26.23
N ARG A 267 16.88 -22.02 25.10
CA ARG A 267 16.45 -20.96 24.16
C ARG A 267 15.90 -21.50 22.84
N TYR A 268 15.65 -22.79 22.74
CA TYR A 268 15.08 -23.39 21.54
C TYR A 268 13.65 -23.84 21.81
N ASP A 269 12.78 -23.64 20.83
CA ASP A 269 11.43 -24.21 20.82
C ASP A 269 11.40 -25.64 20.26
N GLU A 270 10.18 -26.17 20.08
CA GLU A 270 9.97 -27.53 19.57
C GLU A 270 10.44 -27.70 18.12
N ASP A 271 10.52 -26.60 17.35
CA ASP A 271 10.96 -26.54 15.94
C ASP A 271 12.47 -26.21 15.82
N ASP A 272 13.25 -26.29 16.90
CA ASP A 272 14.68 -25.92 16.98
C ASP A 272 14.96 -24.43 16.63
N MET A 273 13.96 -23.54 16.74
CA MET A 273 14.13 -22.11 16.53
C MET A 273 14.55 -21.40 17.82
N ILE A 274 15.35 -20.33 17.69
CA ILE A 274 15.78 -19.53 18.82
C ILE A 274 14.62 -18.68 19.32
N ILE A 275 14.29 -18.75 20.62
CA ILE A 275 13.20 -18.01 21.24
C ILE A 275 13.65 -16.59 21.61
N LEU A 276 13.00 -15.58 21.03
CA LEU A 276 13.09 -14.19 21.46
C LEU A 276 12.15 -13.97 22.66
N ARG A 277 12.70 -13.44 23.73
CA ARG A 277 12.02 -13.22 24.99
C ARG A 277 11.82 -11.73 25.27
N GLU A 278 11.03 -11.39 26.27
CA GLU A 278 10.79 -10.01 26.73
C GLU A 278 12.07 -9.16 26.76
N LYS A 279 13.12 -9.67 27.41
CA LYS A 279 14.42 -8.97 27.54
C LYS A 279 15.13 -8.64 26.23
N ASP A 280 14.76 -9.29 25.14
CA ASP A 280 15.34 -9.04 23.84
C ASP A 280 14.69 -7.85 23.11
N PHE A 281 13.51 -7.40 23.62
CA PHE A 281 12.73 -6.27 23.09
C PHE A 281 12.85 -4.99 23.93
N ILE A 282 13.60 -4.99 25.03
CA ILE A 282 13.75 -3.86 25.98
C ILE A 282 15.02 -3.06 25.68
#